data_22c2e555cf4bd827ba63bdf66957b153
#
_entry.id   22c2e555cf4bd827ba63bdf66957b153
#
_cell.length_a   1.000
_cell.length_b   1.000
_cell.length_c   1.000
_cell.angle_alpha   90.00
_cell.angle_beta   90.00
_cell.angle_gamma   90.00
#
_symmetry.space_group_name_H-M   'P 1'
#
loop_
_entity.id
_entity.type
_entity.pdbx_description
1 polymer ?
#
loop_
_entity_poly.entity_id
_entity_poly.type
_entity_poly.pdbx_seq_one_letter_code
_entity_poly.pdbx_strand_id
1 'polypeptide(L)'
;MKIRTGFGFGVHRLVEGRDLWLGGIKIEHSMGLLGHSDADVLIHAICDALLGAANMRDIGYHFPDTSADTLNIDSKVLLRKTVELIAGKGYVVGNIDATVCAERPKINPHVPAIKACLAEVIGTDEDNISIKATTTEKLGFTAVSYTHLTLPTSDLV
;
A
#
# COMPACT_ATOMS: atom_id res chain seq x y z
N MET A 1 -11.35 -23.30 -10.23
CA MET A 1 -10.53 -22.24 -9.59
C MET A 1 -11.45 -21.11 -9.18
N LYS A 2 -11.34 -20.58 -7.95
CA LYS A 2 -12.18 -19.49 -7.46
C LYS A 2 -11.32 -18.22 -7.35
N ILE A 3 -11.49 -17.30 -8.28
CA ILE A 3 -10.80 -16.02 -8.28
C ILE A 3 -11.61 -15.01 -7.45
N ARG A 4 -10.92 -14.19 -6.66
CA ARG A 4 -11.50 -13.09 -5.89
C ARG A 4 -10.72 -11.81 -6.15
N THR A 5 -11.43 -10.71 -6.19
CA THR A 5 -10.87 -9.37 -6.36
C THR A 5 -11.11 -8.54 -5.12
N GLY A 6 -10.21 -7.62 -4.82
CA GLY A 6 -10.33 -6.70 -3.69
C GLY A 6 -9.92 -5.28 -4.08
N PHE A 7 -10.48 -4.32 -3.38
CA PHE A 7 -10.19 -2.90 -3.54
C PHE A 7 -9.72 -2.32 -2.20
N GLY A 8 -8.66 -1.54 -2.24
CA GLY A 8 -8.15 -0.79 -1.09
C GLY A 8 -7.94 0.68 -1.46
N PHE A 9 -8.23 1.56 -0.52
CA PHE A 9 -8.08 2.99 -0.70
C PHE A 9 -7.45 3.60 0.55
N GLY A 10 -6.41 4.41 0.39
CA GLY A 10 -5.75 5.11 1.48
C GLY A 10 -5.44 6.55 1.12
N VAL A 11 -5.48 7.43 2.10
CA VAL A 11 -5.14 8.84 2.00
C VAL A 11 -4.32 9.26 3.20
N HIS A 12 -3.15 9.82 2.97
CA HIS A 12 -2.31 10.39 4.00
C HIS A 12 -1.85 11.80 3.62
N ARG A 13 -1.78 12.67 4.60
CA ARG A 13 -1.25 14.03 4.41
C ARG A 13 0.27 14.01 4.43
N LEU A 14 0.89 14.76 3.52
CA LEU A 14 2.31 15.08 3.60
C LEU A 14 2.55 16.18 4.65
N VAL A 15 3.52 15.94 5.52
CA VAL A 15 3.93 16.88 6.58
C VAL A 15 5.45 16.97 6.66
N GLU A 16 5.96 18.11 7.12
CA GLU A 16 7.38 18.31 7.38
C GLU A 16 7.87 17.45 8.55
N GLY A 17 9.16 17.15 8.56
CA GLY A 17 9.82 16.45 9.67
C GLY A 17 9.57 14.94 9.73
N ARG A 18 9.02 14.34 8.69
CA ARG A 18 8.86 12.89 8.55
C ARG A 18 9.52 12.38 7.28
N ASP A 19 10.03 11.16 7.35
CA ASP A 19 10.47 10.43 6.17
C ASP A 19 9.28 10.00 5.30
N LEU A 20 9.48 10.00 3.98
CA LEU A 20 8.48 9.50 3.03
C LEU A 20 8.75 8.04 2.73
N TRP A 21 7.87 7.17 3.22
CA TRP A 21 7.84 5.74 2.89
C TRP A 21 6.69 5.45 1.95
N LEU A 22 6.97 4.74 0.85
CA LEU A 22 5.95 4.37 -0.13
C LEU A 22 6.32 3.04 -0.81
N GLY A 23 5.44 2.05 -0.69
CA GLY A 23 5.68 0.71 -1.22
C GLY A 23 6.89 0.01 -0.60
N GLY A 24 7.17 0.29 0.67
CA GLY A 24 8.26 -0.28 1.45
C GLY A 24 9.63 0.33 1.21
N ILE A 25 9.74 1.37 0.38
CA ILE A 25 11.00 2.09 0.14
C ILE A 25 10.93 3.52 0.66
N LYS A 26 12.08 4.02 1.12
CA LYS A 26 12.23 5.43 1.49
C LYS A 26 12.49 6.26 0.24
N ILE A 27 11.67 7.28 0.04
CA ILE A 27 11.81 8.27 -1.03
C ILE A 27 12.39 9.55 -0.44
N GLU A 28 13.47 10.05 -1.01
CA GLU A 28 14.06 11.32 -0.59
C GLU A 28 13.14 12.48 -0.95
N HIS A 29 12.59 13.12 0.09
CA HIS A 29 11.68 14.26 -0.04
C HIS A 29 11.69 15.09 1.25
N SER A 30 11.36 16.38 1.16
CA SER A 30 11.32 17.29 2.30
C SER A 30 10.16 17.03 3.27
N MET A 31 9.15 16.28 2.83
CA MET A 31 7.97 15.91 3.62
C MET A 31 7.73 14.42 3.56
N GLY A 32 7.14 13.85 4.62
CA GLY A 32 6.70 12.47 4.67
C GLY A 32 5.22 12.35 5.05
N LEU A 33 4.68 11.15 4.99
CA LEU A 33 3.28 10.89 5.26
C LEU A 33 2.98 10.90 6.77
N LEU A 34 1.85 11.52 7.14
CA LEU A 34 1.37 11.53 8.52
C LEU A 34 0.54 10.28 8.81
N GLY A 35 0.94 9.51 9.81
CA GLY A 35 0.23 8.31 10.26
C GLY A 35 0.92 7.64 11.45
N HIS A 36 0.33 6.56 11.98
CA HIS A 36 0.80 5.87 13.17
C HIS A 36 2.07 5.02 12.95
N SER A 37 2.17 4.32 11.85
CA SER A 37 3.33 3.51 11.44
C SER A 37 4.35 4.38 10.69
N ASP A 38 5.07 3.81 9.76
CA ASP A 38 5.81 4.56 8.73
C ASP A 38 4.87 5.32 7.76
N ALA A 39 3.54 5.16 7.95
CA ALA A 39 2.47 5.77 7.17
C ALA A 39 2.52 5.42 5.67
N ASP A 40 3.08 4.27 5.30
CA ASP A 40 3.11 3.78 3.92
C ASP A 40 1.70 3.49 3.40
N VAL A 41 1.08 4.50 2.81
CA VAL A 41 -0.30 4.46 2.33
C VAL A 41 -0.49 3.44 1.20
N LEU A 42 0.55 3.15 0.41
CA LEU A 42 0.50 2.16 -0.67
C LEU A 42 0.38 0.75 -0.08
N ILE A 43 1.22 0.41 0.87
CA ILE A 43 1.14 -0.89 1.54
C ILE A 43 -0.17 -1.05 2.31
N HIS A 44 -0.64 -0.01 3.00
CA HIS A 44 -1.91 -0.07 3.75
C HIS A 44 -3.10 -0.37 2.82
N ALA A 45 -3.16 0.30 1.68
CA ALA A 45 -4.22 0.06 0.69
C ALA A 45 -4.11 -1.33 0.04
N ILE A 46 -2.89 -1.85 -0.19
CA ILE A 46 -2.68 -3.22 -0.67
C ILE A 46 -3.19 -4.23 0.38
N CYS A 47 -2.86 -4.04 1.65
CA CYS A 47 -3.35 -4.91 2.72
C CYS A 47 -4.88 -4.95 2.77
N ASP A 48 -5.55 -3.79 2.69
CA ASP A 48 -7.01 -3.71 2.67
C ASP A 48 -7.62 -4.42 1.46
N ALA A 49 -7.01 -4.26 0.27
CA ALA A 49 -7.46 -4.98 -0.92
C ALA A 49 -7.38 -6.50 -0.75
N LEU A 50 -6.27 -7.01 -0.23
CA LEU A 50 -6.04 -8.43 -0.01
C LEU A 50 -7.00 -9.00 1.04
N LEU A 51 -7.14 -8.33 2.18
CA LEU A 51 -8.06 -8.72 3.24
C LEU A 51 -9.52 -8.68 2.77
N GLY A 52 -9.91 -7.64 2.04
CA GLY A 52 -11.25 -7.50 1.49
C GLY A 52 -11.58 -8.60 0.48
N ALA A 53 -10.66 -8.95 -0.43
CA ALA A 53 -10.81 -10.06 -1.36
C ALA A 53 -11.01 -11.41 -0.64
N ALA A 54 -10.29 -11.62 0.47
CA ALA A 54 -10.40 -12.82 1.29
C ALA A 54 -11.63 -12.82 2.24
N ASN A 55 -12.45 -11.76 2.24
CA ASN A 55 -13.54 -11.55 3.20
C ASN A 55 -13.04 -11.60 4.65
N MET A 56 -12.01 -10.80 4.94
CA MET A 56 -11.33 -10.71 6.24
C MET A 56 -11.34 -9.31 6.83
N ARG A 57 -12.24 -8.42 6.39
CA ARG A 57 -12.36 -7.01 6.81
C ARG A 57 -11.15 -6.19 6.35
N ASP A 58 -10.57 -5.40 7.20
CA ASP A 58 -9.57 -4.39 6.92
C ASP A 58 -8.34 -4.48 7.84
N ILE A 59 -7.34 -3.71 7.53
CA ILE A 59 -6.08 -3.65 8.29
C ILE A 59 -6.30 -3.20 9.74
N GLY A 60 -7.22 -2.26 10.00
CA GLY A 60 -7.50 -1.77 11.35
C GLY A 60 -8.11 -2.83 12.27
N TYR A 61 -8.83 -3.79 11.71
CA TYR A 61 -9.36 -4.93 12.47
C TYR A 61 -8.26 -5.90 12.91
N HIS A 62 -7.28 -6.17 12.04
CA HIS A 62 -6.20 -7.12 12.32
C HIS A 62 -5.02 -6.49 13.05
N PHE A 63 -4.77 -5.21 12.83
CA PHE A 63 -3.63 -4.45 13.35
C PHE A 63 -4.10 -3.10 13.93
N PRO A 64 -4.82 -3.10 15.06
CA PRO A 64 -5.39 -1.88 15.61
C PRO A 64 -4.31 -0.88 16.05
N ASP A 65 -4.51 0.39 15.74
CA ASP A 65 -3.59 1.49 16.07
C ASP A 65 -3.40 1.70 17.58
N THR A 66 -4.28 1.11 18.39
CA THR A 66 -4.20 1.16 19.86
C THR A 66 -3.17 0.19 20.44
N SER A 67 -2.62 -0.72 19.65
CA SER A 67 -1.59 -1.66 20.09
C SER A 67 -0.22 -0.98 20.09
N ALA A 68 0.51 -1.13 21.20
CA ALA A 68 1.90 -0.67 21.27
C ALA A 68 2.80 -1.35 20.22
N ASP A 69 2.42 -2.55 19.77
CA ASP A 69 3.16 -3.34 18.76
C ASP A 69 3.03 -2.78 17.34
N THR A 70 2.07 -1.87 17.10
CA THR A 70 1.83 -1.25 15.78
C THR A 70 2.41 0.17 15.70
N LEU A 71 2.85 0.73 16.82
CA LEU A 71 3.48 2.05 16.84
C LEU A 71 4.84 2.02 16.14
N ASN A 72 5.02 2.82 15.10
CA ASN A 72 6.23 2.89 14.27
C ASN A 72 6.62 1.55 13.59
N ILE A 73 5.67 0.63 13.43
CA ILE A 73 5.92 -0.61 12.71
C ILE A 73 6.23 -0.33 11.23
N ASP A 74 7.19 -1.07 10.70
CA ASP A 74 7.46 -1.11 9.26
C ASP A 74 6.27 -1.77 8.54
N SER A 75 5.62 -1.06 7.63
CA SER A 75 4.44 -1.55 6.90
C SER A 75 4.72 -2.82 6.09
N LYS A 76 5.97 -3.12 5.76
CA LYS A 76 6.35 -4.42 5.17
C LYS A 76 6.02 -5.60 6.08
N VAL A 77 6.11 -5.40 7.40
CA VAL A 77 5.69 -6.43 8.37
C VAL A 77 4.19 -6.65 8.33
N LEU A 78 3.40 -5.56 8.21
CA LEU A 78 1.95 -5.65 8.06
C LEU A 78 1.57 -6.38 6.78
N LEU A 79 2.23 -6.08 5.66
CA LEU A 79 1.98 -6.74 4.39
C LEU A 79 2.31 -8.25 4.46
N ARG A 80 3.44 -8.63 5.06
CA ARG A 80 3.80 -10.03 5.24
C ARG A 80 2.78 -10.78 6.07
N LYS A 81 2.36 -10.22 7.20
CA LYS A 81 1.30 -10.81 8.04
C LYS A 81 -0.03 -10.91 7.30
N THR A 82 -0.37 -9.93 6.49
CA THR A 82 -1.58 -9.96 5.65
C THR A 82 -1.53 -11.11 4.65
N VAL A 83 -0.39 -11.30 3.97
CA VAL A 83 -0.19 -12.43 3.05
C VAL A 83 -0.31 -13.78 3.79
N GLU A 84 0.27 -13.90 4.99
CA GLU A 84 0.12 -15.09 5.83
C GLU A 84 -1.35 -15.37 6.21
N LEU A 85 -2.11 -14.32 6.55
CA LEU A 85 -3.55 -14.44 6.89
C LEU A 85 -4.36 -14.97 5.71
N ILE A 86 -4.18 -14.42 4.50
CA ILE A 86 -4.91 -14.90 3.32
C ILE A 86 -4.45 -16.30 2.90
N ALA A 87 -3.17 -16.62 3.05
CA ALA A 87 -2.64 -17.97 2.81
C ALA A 87 -3.28 -19.00 3.75
N GLY A 88 -3.51 -18.64 5.02
CA GLY A 88 -4.23 -19.48 5.97
C GLY A 88 -5.68 -19.79 5.56
N LYS A 89 -6.27 -19.00 4.66
CA LYS A 89 -7.56 -19.29 4.01
C LYS A 89 -7.45 -20.01 2.66
N GLY A 90 -6.25 -20.39 2.26
CA GLY A 90 -6.00 -21.11 1.00
C GLY A 90 -5.94 -20.19 -0.22
N TYR A 91 -5.67 -18.89 -0.05
CA TYR A 91 -5.50 -17.94 -1.14
C TYR A 91 -4.04 -17.57 -1.34
N VAL A 92 -3.68 -17.28 -2.56
CA VAL A 92 -2.41 -16.65 -2.94
C VAL A 92 -2.68 -15.38 -3.73
N VAL A 93 -1.72 -14.46 -3.73
CA VAL A 93 -1.81 -13.24 -4.52
C VAL A 93 -1.58 -13.58 -5.99
N GLY A 94 -2.57 -13.35 -6.84
CA GLY A 94 -2.46 -13.53 -8.30
C GLY A 94 -1.74 -12.35 -8.92
N ASN A 95 -2.27 -11.13 -8.75
CA ASN A 95 -1.62 -9.90 -9.18
C ASN A 95 -2.08 -8.71 -8.32
N ILE A 96 -1.32 -7.61 -8.43
CA ILE A 96 -1.66 -6.30 -7.85
C ILE A 96 -1.54 -5.26 -8.96
N ASP A 97 -2.55 -4.40 -9.09
CA ASP A 97 -2.50 -3.20 -9.89
C ASP A 97 -2.81 -1.99 -8.99
N ALA A 98 -1.84 -1.10 -8.83
CA ALA A 98 -1.93 0.03 -7.93
C ALA A 98 -1.69 1.35 -8.65
N THR A 99 -2.44 2.39 -8.27
CA THR A 99 -2.24 3.75 -8.77
C THR A 99 -1.94 4.69 -7.61
N VAL A 100 -0.82 5.38 -7.67
CA VAL A 100 -0.44 6.43 -6.73
C VAL A 100 -0.77 7.78 -7.34
N CYS A 101 -1.64 8.54 -6.68
CA CYS A 101 -1.96 9.91 -7.04
C CYS A 101 -1.16 10.87 -6.16
N ALA A 102 -0.19 11.59 -6.71
CA ALA A 102 0.63 12.54 -5.98
C ALA A 102 1.09 13.69 -6.89
N GLU A 103 0.96 14.91 -6.42
CA GLU A 103 1.50 16.07 -7.14
C GLU A 103 3.04 16.11 -7.04
N ARG A 104 3.57 15.78 -5.88
CA ARG A 104 5.01 15.65 -5.59
C ARG A 104 5.23 14.63 -4.46
N PRO A 105 6.41 13.95 -4.41
CA PRO A 105 7.44 13.90 -5.46
C PRO A 105 6.97 13.12 -6.70
N LYS A 106 7.78 13.11 -7.77
CA LYS A 106 7.53 12.20 -8.91
C LYS A 106 7.78 10.76 -8.51
N ILE A 107 6.77 9.91 -8.66
CA ILE A 107 6.82 8.51 -8.22
C ILE A 107 7.44 7.58 -9.27
N ASN A 108 7.28 7.89 -10.56
CA ASN A 108 7.75 7.01 -11.64
C ASN A 108 9.21 6.55 -11.53
N PRO A 109 10.19 7.39 -11.14
CA PRO A 109 11.57 6.94 -10.98
C PRO A 109 11.75 5.85 -9.90
N HIS A 110 10.82 5.75 -8.95
CA HIS A 110 10.87 4.83 -7.81
C HIS A 110 10.08 3.52 -8.06
N VAL A 111 9.28 3.48 -9.14
CA VAL A 111 8.43 2.32 -9.45
C VAL A 111 9.19 1.00 -9.52
N PRO A 112 10.37 0.89 -10.17
CA PRO A 112 11.11 -0.36 -10.20
C PRO A 112 11.50 -0.86 -8.79
N ALA A 113 11.97 0.02 -7.92
CA ALA A 113 12.34 -0.33 -6.54
C ALA A 113 11.12 -0.72 -5.69
N ILE A 114 9.98 -0.03 -5.86
CA ILE A 114 8.71 -0.36 -5.20
C ILE A 114 8.25 -1.76 -5.62
N LYS A 115 8.24 -2.07 -6.92
CA LYS A 115 7.85 -3.39 -7.44
C LYS A 115 8.71 -4.50 -6.85
N ALA A 116 10.03 -4.34 -6.90
CA ALA A 116 10.96 -5.32 -6.35
C ALA A 116 10.74 -5.56 -4.85
N CYS A 117 10.58 -4.50 -4.08
CA CYS A 117 10.30 -4.59 -2.64
C CYS A 117 8.98 -5.31 -2.35
N LEU A 118 7.90 -4.93 -3.02
CA LEU A 118 6.59 -5.55 -2.83
C LEU A 118 6.59 -7.03 -3.25
N ALA A 119 7.24 -7.37 -4.38
CA ALA A 119 7.36 -8.74 -4.86
C ALA A 119 8.08 -9.63 -3.84
N GLU A 120 9.19 -9.14 -3.28
CA GLU A 120 9.95 -9.84 -2.23
C GLU A 120 9.10 -10.08 -0.97
N VAL A 121 8.41 -9.04 -0.49
CA VAL A 121 7.59 -9.13 0.74
C VAL A 121 6.40 -10.06 0.57
N ILE A 122 5.75 -10.03 -0.58
CA ILE A 122 4.58 -10.87 -0.91
C ILE A 122 5.01 -12.31 -1.26
N GLY A 123 6.19 -12.50 -1.79
CA GLY A 123 6.67 -13.78 -2.30
C GLY A 123 6.10 -14.12 -3.68
N THR A 124 6.02 -13.12 -4.57
CA THR A 124 5.51 -13.25 -5.94
C THR A 124 6.51 -12.69 -6.96
N ASP A 125 6.25 -12.89 -8.24
CA ASP A 125 7.04 -12.31 -9.32
C ASP A 125 6.73 -10.81 -9.47
N GLU A 126 7.74 -9.99 -9.82
CA GLU A 126 7.56 -8.56 -10.10
C GLU A 126 6.58 -8.30 -11.25
N ASP A 127 6.44 -9.24 -12.18
CA ASP A 127 5.50 -9.15 -13.30
C ASP A 127 4.04 -9.18 -12.85
N ASN A 128 3.77 -9.72 -11.65
CA ASN A 128 2.46 -9.72 -11.04
C ASN A 128 2.12 -8.40 -10.30
N ILE A 129 3.03 -7.42 -10.31
CA ILE A 129 2.83 -6.14 -9.62
C ILE A 129 2.93 -4.99 -10.62
N SER A 130 1.83 -4.28 -10.77
CA SER A 130 1.72 -3.05 -11.57
C SER A 130 1.60 -1.85 -10.64
N ILE A 131 2.48 -0.85 -10.82
CA ILE A 131 2.43 0.44 -10.11
C ILE A 131 2.35 1.55 -11.15
N LYS A 132 1.31 2.35 -11.04
CA LYS A 132 1.07 3.52 -11.90
C LYS A 132 1.13 4.78 -11.04
N ALA A 133 1.61 5.87 -11.61
CA ALA A 133 1.66 7.16 -10.95
C ALA A 133 0.95 8.21 -11.80
N THR A 134 0.15 9.04 -11.17
CA THR A 134 -0.56 10.16 -11.80
C THR A 134 -0.65 11.35 -10.86
N THR A 135 -1.04 12.50 -11.40
CA THR A 135 -1.50 13.66 -10.63
C THR A 135 -3.02 13.76 -10.72
N THR A 136 -3.62 14.63 -9.93
CA THR A 136 -5.02 15.00 -10.09
C THR A 136 -5.19 16.36 -10.74
N GLU A 137 -4.14 16.86 -11.40
CA GLU A 137 -4.13 18.17 -12.09
C GLU A 137 -4.54 19.33 -11.16
N LYS A 138 -4.16 19.23 -9.89
CA LYS A 138 -4.54 20.18 -8.82
C LYS A 138 -6.04 20.27 -8.57
N LEU A 139 -6.79 19.23 -8.88
CA LEU A 139 -8.24 19.15 -8.64
C LEU A 139 -8.56 18.31 -7.40
N GLY A 140 -9.59 18.73 -6.68
CA GLY A 140 -10.11 18.02 -5.51
C GLY A 140 -9.17 18.04 -4.30
N PHE A 141 -9.45 17.19 -3.34
CA PHE A 141 -8.69 17.07 -2.08
C PHE A 141 -7.29 16.45 -2.25
N THR A 142 -7.01 15.89 -3.42
CA THR A 142 -5.69 15.38 -3.81
C THR A 142 -4.73 16.48 -4.25
N ALA A 143 -5.26 17.69 -4.50
CA ALA A 143 -4.52 18.80 -5.10
C ALA A 143 -3.56 19.50 -4.12
N VAL A 144 -3.65 19.22 -2.83
CA VAL A 144 -2.94 19.97 -1.79
C VAL A 144 -2.19 19.01 -0.87
N SER A 145 -1.00 18.57 -1.28
CA SER A 145 -0.08 17.81 -0.41
C SER A 145 -0.64 16.47 0.12
N TYR A 146 -1.46 15.77 -0.66
CA TYR A 146 -1.97 14.45 -0.30
C TYR A 146 -1.50 13.38 -1.30
N THR A 147 -1.21 12.20 -0.80
CA THR A 147 -1.02 11.01 -1.63
C THR A 147 -2.29 10.18 -1.59
N HIS A 148 -2.87 9.92 -2.74
CA HIS A 148 -4.02 9.03 -2.90
C HIS A 148 -3.58 7.74 -3.55
N LEU A 149 -4.12 6.66 -3.06
CA LEU A 149 -3.96 5.36 -3.67
C LEU A 149 -5.32 4.74 -3.89
N THR A 150 -5.68 4.53 -5.14
CA THR A 150 -6.79 3.66 -5.52
C THR A 150 -6.22 2.38 -6.10
N LEU A 151 -6.60 1.25 -5.55
CA LEU A 151 -6.31 -0.06 -6.11
C LEU A 151 -7.58 -0.62 -6.72
N PRO A 152 -7.70 -0.70 -8.03
CA PRO A 152 -8.61 -1.66 -8.63
C PRO A 152 -7.91 -3.02 -8.70
N THR A 153 -8.52 -4.02 -8.12
CA THR A 153 -8.27 -5.45 -8.28
C THR A 153 -6.91 -6.01 -7.91
N SER A 154 -6.84 -6.70 -6.78
CA SER A 154 -5.95 -7.82 -6.60
C SER A 154 -6.74 -9.10 -6.85
N ASP A 155 -6.32 -9.91 -7.81
CA ASP A 155 -6.88 -11.22 -8.00
C ASP A 155 -6.23 -12.18 -6.99
N LEU A 156 -7.05 -12.80 -6.15
CA LEU A 156 -6.65 -13.93 -5.32
C LEU A 156 -7.03 -15.22 -6.02
N VAL A 157 -6.09 -16.08 -6.16
CA VAL A 157 -6.28 -17.41 -6.77
C VAL A 157 -6.27 -18.47 -5.70
#